data_ea90f42dfa56db166b75fc11ad6bc554
#
_entry.id   ea90f42dfa56db166b75fc11ad6bc554
#
_cell.length_a   1.000
_cell.length_b   1.000
_cell.length_c   1.000
_cell.angle_alpha   90.00
_cell.angle_beta   90.00
_cell.angle_gamma   90.00
#
_symmetry.space_group_name_H-M   'P 1'
#
loop_
_entity.id
_entity.type
_entity.pdbx_description
1 polymer ?
#
loop_
_entity_poly.entity_id
_entity_poly.type
_entity_poly.pdbx_seq_one_letter_code
_entity_poly.pdbx_strand_id
1 'polypeptide(L)'
;FRRVLFRSNMGSFARDFFPPDFHDWRIYLKEMLVTLHIAVWGTVLAIVAAVPMGLLSASNVAPVWVYQPVRRLMDACRAINEMVFAMLFIVAVGLGPFAGVLALFIHTTGTLAKLFAEAVEAIDPRPVEGIRATGAHKLAEIAYGVIPQVMPLWLSYSLYRFESNVRSASVVGMVGAGGIGVVLWEIIRGFQYAETCAVMLIIIATVTCIDLLSARIRRALV
;
A
#
# COMPACT_ATOMS: atom_id res chain seq x y z
N PHE A 1 19.69 37.38 16.68
CA PHE A 1 19.97 37.46 15.23
C PHE A 1 19.45 36.20 14.48
N ARG A 2 19.81 34.99 14.88
CA ARG A 2 19.31 33.73 14.24
C ARG A 2 17.79 33.56 14.29
N ARG A 3 17.11 33.93 15.38
CA ARG A 3 15.64 33.82 15.49
C ARG A 3 14.87 34.80 14.58
N VAL A 4 15.44 35.96 14.31
CA VAL A 4 14.83 36.99 13.42
C VAL A 4 14.97 36.58 11.96
N LEU A 5 16.15 36.07 11.55
CA LEU A 5 16.41 35.54 10.21
C LEU A 5 15.50 34.31 9.92
N PHE A 6 15.33 33.42 10.89
CA PHE A 6 14.47 32.26 10.74
C PHE A 6 12.99 32.64 10.52
N ARG A 7 12.48 33.64 11.29
CA ARG A 7 11.12 34.16 11.12
C ARG A 7 10.89 34.86 9.79
N SER A 8 11.87 35.68 9.33
CA SER A 8 11.75 36.34 8.03
C SER A 8 11.79 35.33 6.88
N ASN A 9 12.65 34.30 6.93
CA ASN A 9 12.74 33.27 5.92
C ASN A 9 11.49 32.38 5.88
N MET A 10 10.87 32.06 7.03
CA MET A 10 9.59 31.36 7.05
C MET A 10 8.44 32.21 6.48
N GLY A 11 8.44 33.52 6.73
CA GLY A 11 7.43 34.42 6.18
C GLY A 11 7.55 34.61 4.66
N SER A 12 8.76 34.68 4.12
CA SER A 12 8.99 34.73 2.66
C SER A 12 8.62 33.37 2.02
N PHE A 13 9.07 32.28 2.59
CA PHE A 13 8.71 30.92 2.12
C PHE A 13 7.18 30.71 2.06
N ALA A 14 6.44 31.13 3.10
CA ALA A 14 4.99 31.02 3.11
C ALA A 14 4.31 31.90 2.03
N ARG A 15 4.89 33.06 1.70
CA ARG A 15 4.40 33.92 0.62
C ARG A 15 4.68 33.32 -0.76
N ASP A 16 5.85 32.73 -0.95
CA ASP A 16 6.23 32.11 -2.23
C ASP A 16 5.47 30.79 -2.49
N PHE A 17 4.89 30.21 -1.42
CA PHE A 17 4.05 29.02 -1.51
C PHE A 17 2.62 29.32 -1.98
N PHE A 18 2.13 30.53 -1.79
CA PHE A 18 0.78 30.99 -2.19
C PHE A 18 0.87 32.22 -3.10
N PRO A 19 0.12 32.29 -4.23
CA PRO A 19 -0.93 31.35 -4.67
C PRO A 19 -0.37 30.10 -5.38
N PRO A 20 -1.10 28.96 -5.34
CA PRO A 20 -0.69 27.75 -6.07
C PRO A 20 -0.77 27.98 -7.58
N ASP A 21 0.26 27.56 -8.31
CA ASP A 21 0.28 27.61 -9.77
C ASP A 21 -0.16 26.28 -10.38
N PHE A 22 -1.27 26.30 -11.12
CA PHE A 22 -1.83 25.16 -11.81
C PHE A 22 -1.56 25.18 -13.33
N HIS A 23 -0.54 25.91 -13.80
CA HIS A 23 -0.25 26.01 -15.23
C HIS A 23 -0.16 24.63 -15.89
N ASP A 24 0.58 23.71 -15.31
CA ASP A 24 0.82 22.36 -15.83
C ASP A 24 -0.11 21.27 -15.21
N TRP A 25 -1.33 21.65 -14.79
CA TRP A 25 -2.26 20.73 -14.12
C TRP A 25 -2.52 19.42 -14.88
N ARG A 26 -2.45 19.44 -16.23
CA ARG A 26 -2.62 18.23 -17.06
C ARG A 26 -1.50 17.22 -16.86
N ILE A 27 -0.26 17.70 -16.69
CA ILE A 27 0.90 16.84 -16.39
C ILE A 27 0.74 16.26 -15.01
N TYR A 28 0.36 17.09 -14.02
CA TYR A 28 0.16 16.63 -12.64
C TYR A 28 -0.93 15.58 -12.53
N LEU A 29 -2.06 15.73 -13.24
CA LEU A 29 -3.11 14.73 -13.25
C LEU A 29 -2.67 13.43 -13.95
N LYS A 30 -1.95 13.53 -15.06
CA LYS A 30 -1.42 12.35 -15.77
C LYS A 30 -0.48 11.55 -14.86
N GLU A 31 0.45 12.22 -14.20
CA GLU A 31 1.41 11.57 -13.30
C GLU A 31 0.74 11.05 -12.02
N MET A 32 -0.33 11.72 -11.55
CA MET A 32 -1.15 11.19 -10.47
C MET A 32 -1.87 9.90 -10.87
N LEU A 33 -2.38 9.80 -12.10
CA LEU A 33 -2.95 8.55 -12.62
C LEU A 33 -1.90 7.43 -12.67
N VAL A 34 -0.66 7.73 -13.08
CA VAL A 34 0.43 6.74 -13.01
C VAL A 34 0.66 6.26 -11.58
N THR A 35 0.67 7.17 -10.61
CA THR A 35 0.78 6.83 -9.18
C THR A 35 -0.35 5.91 -8.73
N LEU A 36 -1.59 6.19 -9.15
CA LEU A 36 -2.73 5.33 -8.85
C LEU A 36 -2.60 3.93 -9.48
N HIS A 37 -2.11 3.84 -10.72
CA HIS A 37 -1.84 2.54 -11.35
C HIS A 37 -0.79 1.74 -10.59
N ILE A 38 0.30 2.39 -10.12
CA ILE A 38 1.32 1.75 -9.29
C ILE A 38 0.69 1.20 -8.00
N ALA A 39 -0.13 1.99 -7.32
CA ALA A 39 -0.80 1.57 -6.07
C ALA A 39 -1.80 0.44 -6.31
N VAL A 40 -2.61 0.50 -7.37
CA VAL A 40 -3.59 -0.54 -7.73
C VAL A 40 -2.88 -1.85 -8.04
N TRP A 41 -1.94 -1.84 -8.99
CA TRP A 41 -1.25 -3.07 -9.39
C TRP A 41 -0.40 -3.65 -8.27
N GLY A 42 0.31 -2.81 -7.51
CA GLY A 42 1.06 -3.25 -6.33
C GLY A 42 0.17 -3.92 -5.29
N THR A 43 -1.02 -3.35 -5.04
CA THR A 43 -1.97 -3.91 -4.08
C THR A 43 -2.65 -5.19 -4.60
N VAL A 44 -3.10 -5.21 -5.85
CA VAL A 44 -3.77 -6.39 -6.44
C VAL A 44 -2.84 -7.60 -6.45
N LEU A 45 -1.61 -7.42 -6.93
CA LEU A 45 -0.60 -8.48 -6.91
C LEU A 45 -0.30 -8.95 -5.49
N ALA A 46 -0.22 -8.00 -4.54
CA ALA A 46 0.00 -8.32 -3.13
C ALA A 46 -1.15 -9.12 -2.53
N ILE A 47 -2.41 -8.80 -2.83
CA ILE A 47 -3.57 -9.57 -2.36
C ILE A 47 -3.52 -11.00 -2.91
N VAL A 48 -3.27 -11.17 -4.22
CA VAL A 48 -3.19 -12.47 -4.87
C VAL A 48 -2.11 -13.36 -4.21
N ALA A 49 -0.96 -12.77 -3.88
CA ALA A 49 0.12 -13.49 -3.20
C ALA A 49 -0.15 -13.67 -1.68
N ALA A 50 -0.78 -12.69 -1.03
CA ALA A 50 -1.04 -12.72 0.41
C ALA A 50 -2.09 -13.77 0.81
N VAL A 51 -3.06 -14.09 -0.04
CA VAL A 51 -4.06 -15.11 0.23
C VAL A 51 -3.41 -16.49 0.51
N PRO A 52 -2.65 -17.08 -0.43
CA PRO A 52 -2.00 -18.36 -0.15
C PRO A 52 -0.95 -18.26 0.96
N MET A 53 -0.16 -17.17 1.01
CA MET A 53 0.85 -17.00 2.05
C MET A 53 0.23 -16.81 3.45
N GLY A 54 -0.91 -16.14 3.56
CA GLY A 54 -1.66 -15.98 4.80
C GLY A 54 -2.19 -17.32 5.32
N LEU A 55 -2.78 -18.15 4.45
CA LEU A 55 -3.24 -19.48 4.79
C LEU A 55 -2.08 -20.40 5.21
N LEU A 56 -0.95 -20.34 4.50
CA LEU A 56 0.26 -21.13 4.83
C LEU A 56 0.96 -20.61 6.09
N SER A 57 0.74 -19.37 6.49
CA SER A 57 1.29 -18.77 7.71
C SER A 57 0.43 -19.00 8.95
N ALA A 58 -0.80 -19.51 8.79
CA ALA A 58 -1.73 -19.73 9.90
C ALA A 58 -1.43 -21.06 10.60
N SER A 59 -1.28 -21.03 11.92
CA SER A 59 -0.90 -22.19 12.73
C SER A 59 -2.00 -23.25 12.84
N ASN A 60 -3.27 -22.84 12.66
CA ASN A 60 -4.43 -23.74 12.66
C ASN A 60 -4.67 -24.43 11.30
N VAL A 61 -4.06 -23.96 10.22
CA VAL A 61 -4.23 -24.48 8.85
C VAL A 61 -3.02 -25.31 8.41
N ALA A 62 -1.80 -24.77 8.60
CA ALA A 62 -0.57 -25.36 8.11
C ALA A 62 0.25 -26.04 9.22
N PRO A 63 1.02 -27.12 8.92
CA PRO A 63 1.91 -27.74 9.89
C PRO A 63 3.09 -26.81 10.21
N VAL A 64 3.71 -27.03 11.38
CA VAL A 64 4.82 -26.22 11.93
C VAL A 64 5.95 -25.97 10.92
N TRP A 65 6.29 -26.99 10.15
CA TRP A 65 7.36 -26.96 9.14
C TRP A 65 7.07 -26.01 7.97
N VAL A 66 5.81 -25.69 7.71
CA VAL A 66 5.37 -24.79 6.64
C VAL A 66 5.10 -23.41 7.20
N TYR A 67 4.31 -23.29 8.26
CA TYR A 67 3.93 -21.97 8.75
C TYR A 67 5.10 -21.18 9.33
N GLN A 68 6.07 -21.83 9.99
CA GLN A 68 7.22 -21.14 10.57
C GLN A 68 8.10 -20.44 9.51
N PRO A 69 8.62 -21.13 8.47
CA PRO A 69 9.45 -20.47 7.46
C PRO A 69 8.66 -19.44 6.65
N VAL A 70 7.39 -19.69 6.33
CA VAL A 70 6.56 -18.72 5.61
C VAL A 70 6.34 -17.46 6.44
N ARG A 71 6.07 -17.57 7.75
CA ARG A 71 6.01 -16.42 8.66
C ARG A 71 7.30 -15.61 8.65
N ARG A 72 8.45 -16.27 8.77
CA ARG A 72 9.74 -15.58 8.77
C ARG A 72 10.00 -14.84 7.47
N LEU A 73 9.63 -15.45 6.34
CA LEU A 73 9.72 -14.81 5.04
C LEU A 73 8.83 -13.56 4.96
N MET A 74 7.57 -13.67 5.40
CA MET A 74 6.65 -12.53 5.41
C MET A 74 7.08 -11.44 6.39
N ASP A 75 7.61 -11.81 7.56
CA ASP A 75 8.20 -10.86 8.50
C ASP A 75 9.39 -10.11 7.89
N ALA A 76 10.25 -10.79 7.13
CA ALA A 76 11.36 -10.16 6.40
C ALA A 76 10.85 -9.18 5.30
N CYS A 77 9.84 -9.59 4.52
CA CYS A 77 9.27 -8.74 3.46
C CYS A 77 8.66 -7.44 4.02
N ARG A 78 8.03 -7.45 5.19
CA ARG A 78 7.43 -6.26 5.80
C ARG A 78 8.40 -5.45 6.68
N ALA A 79 9.52 -6.05 7.10
CA ALA A 79 10.51 -5.37 7.93
C ALA A 79 11.29 -4.29 7.17
N ILE A 80 11.42 -4.47 5.85
CA ILE A 80 12.10 -3.52 4.97
C ILE A 80 11.06 -2.53 4.44
N ASN A 81 11.37 -1.22 4.55
CA ASN A 81 10.51 -0.17 4.04
C ASN A 81 10.39 -0.24 2.50
N GLU A 82 9.21 0.10 1.97
CA GLU A 82 8.93 0.11 0.53
C GLU A 82 9.87 0.99 -0.29
N MET A 83 10.40 2.09 0.29
CA MET A 83 11.38 2.95 -0.39
C MET A 83 12.70 2.23 -0.63
N VAL A 84 13.14 1.39 0.31
CA VAL A 84 14.38 0.61 0.17
C VAL A 84 14.21 -0.44 -0.93
N PHE A 85 13.05 -1.13 -0.96
CA PHE A 85 12.72 -2.03 -2.06
C PHE A 85 12.67 -1.29 -3.40
N ALA A 86 12.09 -0.09 -3.45
CA ALA A 86 12.03 0.69 -4.68
C ALA A 86 13.43 1.03 -5.20
N MET A 87 14.33 1.48 -4.35
CA MET A 87 15.72 1.75 -4.73
C MET A 87 16.42 0.50 -5.25
N LEU A 88 16.22 -0.65 -4.59
CA LEU A 88 16.78 -1.92 -5.02
C LEU A 88 16.26 -2.34 -6.39
N PHE A 89 14.95 -2.22 -6.63
CA PHE A 89 14.36 -2.55 -7.94
C PHE A 89 14.72 -1.56 -9.02
N ILE A 90 14.87 -0.27 -8.72
CA ILE A 90 15.37 0.72 -9.69
C ILE A 90 16.75 0.33 -10.20
N VAL A 91 17.63 -0.16 -9.34
CA VAL A 91 18.96 -0.66 -9.75
C VAL A 91 18.84 -1.94 -10.59
N ALA A 92 17.88 -2.81 -10.28
CA ALA A 92 17.74 -4.10 -10.96
C ALA A 92 17.02 -4.03 -12.32
N VAL A 93 15.93 -3.24 -12.40
CA VAL A 93 15.04 -3.21 -13.58
C VAL A 93 14.97 -1.84 -14.26
N GLY A 94 15.65 -0.84 -13.71
CA GLY A 94 15.65 0.53 -14.21
C GLY A 94 14.61 1.44 -13.56
N LEU A 95 14.71 2.75 -13.88
CA LEU A 95 13.76 3.77 -13.45
C LEU A 95 12.38 3.53 -14.07
N GLY A 96 11.33 3.74 -13.32
CA GLY A 96 9.96 3.74 -13.84
C GLY A 96 8.92 3.06 -12.96
N PRO A 97 7.64 3.09 -13.37
CA PRO A 97 6.50 2.62 -12.60
C PRO A 97 6.57 1.15 -12.18
N PHE A 98 7.25 0.31 -12.98
CA PHE A 98 7.37 -1.12 -12.70
C PHE A 98 8.17 -1.40 -11.41
N ALA A 99 9.25 -0.65 -11.17
CA ALA A 99 10.00 -0.75 -9.91
C ALA A 99 9.15 -0.39 -8.69
N GLY A 100 8.29 0.65 -8.81
CA GLY A 100 7.33 1.03 -7.78
C GLY A 100 6.29 -0.05 -7.49
N VAL A 101 5.74 -0.67 -8.53
CA VAL A 101 4.79 -1.80 -8.40
C VAL A 101 5.43 -2.95 -7.64
N LEU A 102 6.66 -3.36 -8.00
CA LEU A 102 7.38 -4.45 -7.33
C LEU A 102 7.68 -4.14 -5.86
N ALA A 103 8.07 -2.92 -5.55
CA ALA A 103 8.37 -2.49 -4.19
C ALA A 103 7.12 -2.58 -3.29
N LEU A 104 6.01 -2.00 -3.76
CA LEU A 104 4.72 -2.08 -3.05
C LEU A 104 4.21 -3.52 -2.96
N PHE A 105 4.36 -4.31 -4.02
CA PHE A 105 3.95 -5.71 -4.06
C PHE A 105 4.61 -6.50 -2.94
N ILE A 106 5.93 -6.48 -2.81
CA ILE A 106 6.65 -7.30 -1.82
C ILE A 106 6.33 -6.83 -0.39
N HIS A 107 6.45 -5.53 -0.12
CA HIS A 107 6.19 -4.99 1.20
C HIS A 107 4.73 -5.24 1.64
N THR A 108 3.78 -5.00 0.76
CA THR A 108 2.35 -5.18 1.05
C THR A 108 1.98 -6.65 1.18
N THR A 109 2.59 -7.55 0.39
CA THR A 109 2.39 -9.01 0.55
C THR A 109 2.78 -9.46 1.95
N GLY A 110 3.96 -9.05 2.45
CA GLY A 110 4.39 -9.38 3.80
C GLY A 110 3.42 -8.90 4.87
N THR A 111 2.91 -7.67 4.73
CA THR A 111 1.97 -7.08 5.69
C THR A 111 0.59 -7.75 5.63
N LEU A 112 0.02 -7.93 4.42
CA LEU A 112 -1.30 -8.53 4.25
C LEU A 112 -1.29 -10.00 4.64
N ALA A 113 -0.27 -10.77 4.25
CA ALA A 113 -0.20 -12.20 4.60
C ALA A 113 -0.19 -12.42 6.11
N LYS A 114 0.46 -11.56 6.87
CA LYS A 114 0.42 -11.61 8.33
C LYS A 114 -0.98 -11.31 8.87
N LEU A 115 -1.61 -10.21 8.44
CA LEU A 115 -2.96 -9.84 8.86
C LEU A 115 -3.99 -10.93 8.48
N PHE A 116 -3.82 -11.55 7.31
CA PHE A 116 -4.65 -12.65 6.85
C PHE A 116 -4.47 -13.91 7.70
N ALA A 117 -3.23 -14.24 8.08
CA ALA A 117 -2.95 -15.36 8.98
C ALA A 117 -3.56 -15.13 10.37
N GLU A 118 -3.41 -13.94 10.94
CA GLU A 118 -3.99 -13.58 12.24
C GLU A 118 -5.54 -13.66 12.20
N ALA A 119 -6.16 -13.24 11.10
CA ALA A 119 -7.60 -13.38 10.90
C ALA A 119 -8.03 -14.86 10.83
N VAL A 120 -7.25 -15.71 10.14
CA VAL A 120 -7.51 -17.16 10.04
C VAL A 120 -7.33 -17.85 11.40
N GLU A 121 -6.38 -17.41 12.22
CA GLU A 121 -6.17 -17.97 13.56
C GLU A 121 -7.27 -17.59 14.55
N ALA A 122 -7.99 -16.50 14.30
CA ALA A 122 -9.05 -15.97 15.16
C ALA A 122 -10.47 -16.51 14.83
N ILE A 123 -10.63 -17.39 13.84
CA ILE A 123 -11.95 -17.93 13.44
C ILE A 123 -12.56 -18.84 14.51
N ASP A 124 -13.89 -19.01 14.45
CA ASP A 124 -14.60 -20.06 15.20
C ASP A 124 -14.25 -21.45 14.60
N PRO A 125 -13.74 -22.41 15.41
CA PRO A 125 -13.40 -23.74 14.92
C PRO A 125 -14.61 -24.59 14.57
N ARG A 126 -15.79 -24.34 15.16
CA ARG A 126 -16.98 -25.18 15.03
C ARG A 126 -17.45 -25.41 13.58
N PRO A 127 -17.54 -24.39 12.69
CA PRO A 127 -17.88 -24.62 11.29
C PRO A 127 -16.87 -25.52 10.57
N VAL A 128 -15.58 -25.37 10.89
CA VAL A 128 -14.50 -26.19 10.30
C VAL A 128 -14.61 -27.63 10.77
N GLU A 129 -14.87 -27.84 12.06
CA GLU A 129 -15.10 -29.18 12.64
C GLU A 129 -16.34 -29.84 12.05
N GLY A 130 -17.43 -29.10 11.84
CA GLY A 130 -18.64 -29.59 11.19
C GLY A 130 -18.38 -30.10 9.78
N ILE A 131 -17.61 -29.36 8.97
CA ILE A 131 -17.23 -29.81 7.63
C ILE A 131 -16.30 -31.03 7.69
N ARG A 132 -15.35 -31.04 8.61
CA ARG A 132 -14.46 -32.21 8.83
C ARG A 132 -15.24 -33.45 9.19
N ALA A 133 -16.29 -33.36 10.01
CA ALA A 133 -17.13 -34.47 10.41
C ALA A 133 -17.87 -35.14 9.22
N THR A 134 -18.06 -34.43 8.10
CA THR A 134 -18.63 -35.03 6.87
C THR A 134 -17.63 -35.88 6.08
N GLY A 135 -16.37 -35.98 6.52
CA GLY A 135 -15.30 -36.66 5.80
C GLY A 135 -14.66 -35.83 4.68
N ALA A 136 -14.89 -34.49 4.66
CA ALA A 136 -14.34 -33.59 3.65
C ALA A 136 -12.81 -33.50 3.75
N HIS A 137 -12.16 -33.36 2.60
CA HIS A 137 -10.71 -33.16 2.54
C HIS A 137 -10.30 -31.73 2.94
N LYS A 138 -9.04 -31.56 3.30
CA LYS A 138 -8.52 -30.30 3.90
C LYS A 138 -8.79 -29.04 3.08
N LEU A 139 -8.75 -29.11 1.74
CA LEU A 139 -9.07 -27.97 0.87
C LEU A 139 -10.55 -27.56 0.98
N ALA A 140 -11.46 -28.51 1.19
CA ALA A 140 -12.88 -28.22 1.41
C ALA A 140 -13.10 -27.58 2.80
N GLU A 141 -12.37 -28.04 3.86
CA GLU A 141 -12.38 -27.37 5.17
C GLU A 141 -11.98 -25.90 5.05
N ILE A 142 -10.92 -25.61 4.27
CA ILE A 142 -10.45 -24.23 4.04
C ILE A 142 -11.49 -23.45 3.23
N ALA A 143 -11.95 -23.98 2.10
CA ALA A 143 -12.83 -23.27 1.18
C ALA A 143 -14.20 -22.94 1.79
N TYR A 144 -14.78 -23.85 2.56
CA TYR A 144 -16.13 -23.73 3.09
C TYR A 144 -16.18 -23.39 4.59
N GLY A 145 -15.13 -23.72 5.36
CA GLY A 145 -15.08 -23.46 6.79
C GLY A 145 -14.29 -22.22 7.18
N VAL A 146 -13.15 -21.97 6.51
CA VAL A 146 -12.24 -20.87 6.87
C VAL A 146 -12.55 -19.62 6.06
N ILE A 147 -12.46 -19.70 4.71
CA ILE A 147 -12.56 -18.53 3.81
C ILE A 147 -13.83 -17.70 4.03
N PRO A 148 -15.03 -18.29 4.17
CA PRO A 148 -16.25 -17.49 4.37
C PRO A 148 -16.22 -16.63 5.64
N GLN A 149 -15.57 -17.11 6.71
CA GLN A 149 -15.45 -16.40 7.97
C GLN A 149 -14.49 -15.20 7.88
N VAL A 150 -13.38 -15.35 7.14
CA VAL A 150 -12.33 -14.32 7.08
C VAL A 150 -12.50 -13.33 5.92
N MET A 151 -13.30 -13.68 4.90
CA MET A 151 -13.44 -12.88 3.67
C MET A 151 -13.81 -11.40 3.92
N PRO A 152 -14.78 -11.05 4.78
CA PRO A 152 -15.12 -9.65 5.03
C PRO A 152 -13.95 -8.87 5.63
N LEU A 153 -13.22 -9.50 6.55
CA LEU A 153 -12.06 -8.89 7.22
C LEU A 153 -10.88 -8.76 6.25
N TRP A 154 -10.62 -9.76 5.41
CA TRP A 154 -9.58 -9.71 4.38
C TRP A 154 -9.83 -8.59 3.36
N LEU A 155 -11.07 -8.40 2.93
CA LEU A 155 -11.46 -7.31 2.05
C LEU A 155 -11.24 -5.94 2.73
N SER A 156 -11.59 -5.83 4.01
CA SER A 156 -11.35 -4.61 4.78
C SER A 156 -9.86 -4.27 4.90
N TYR A 157 -9.01 -5.25 5.21
CA TYR A 157 -7.56 -5.08 5.25
C TYR A 157 -6.97 -4.73 3.89
N SER A 158 -7.48 -5.33 2.82
CA SER A 158 -7.03 -5.07 1.45
C SER A 158 -7.32 -3.62 1.03
N LEU A 159 -8.51 -3.11 1.34
CA LEU A 159 -8.88 -1.72 1.10
C LEU A 159 -8.03 -0.75 1.93
N TYR A 160 -7.81 -1.03 3.19
CA TYR A 160 -6.94 -0.22 4.05
C TYR A 160 -5.50 -0.17 3.51
N ARG A 161 -4.97 -1.32 3.04
CA ARG A 161 -3.64 -1.35 2.43
C ARG A 161 -3.58 -0.61 1.10
N PHE A 162 -4.64 -0.66 0.30
CA PHE A 162 -4.73 0.14 -0.92
C PHE A 162 -4.64 1.65 -0.63
N GLU A 163 -5.40 2.17 0.35
CA GLU A 163 -5.31 3.56 0.80
C GLU A 163 -3.89 3.95 1.22
N SER A 164 -3.25 3.08 2.01
CA SER A 164 -1.85 3.28 2.43
C SER A 164 -0.89 3.27 1.25
N ASN A 165 -1.07 2.34 0.30
CA ASN A 165 -0.22 2.20 -0.88
C ASN A 165 -0.31 3.39 -1.83
N VAL A 166 -1.45 4.08 -1.93
CA VAL A 166 -1.56 5.32 -2.72
C VAL A 166 -0.66 6.41 -2.15
N ARG A 167 -0.62 6.56 -0.83
CA ARG A 167 0.31 7.50 -0.16
C ARG A 167 1.76 7.08 -0.34
N SER A 168 2.06 5.80 -0.13
CA SER A 168 3.41 5.26 -0.32
C SER A 168 3.89 5.40 -1.76
N ALA A 169 3.03 5.18 -2.77
CA ALA A 169 3.37 5.32 -4.18
C ALA A 169 3.83 6.75 -4.53
N SER A 170 3.18 7.78 -3.94
CA SER A 170 3.60 9.17 -4.13
C SER A 170 5.00 9.42 -3.58
N VAL A 171 5.36 8.81 -2.44
CA VAL A 171 6.69 8.97 -1.81
C VAL A 171 7.74 8.13 -2.55
N VAL A 172 7.41 6.89 -2.91
CA VAL A 172 8.28 5.99 -3.68
C VAL A 172 8.61 6.57 -5.06
N GLY A 173 7.69 7.34 -5.65
CA GLY A 173 7.94 8.10 -6.88
C GLY A 173 9.12 9.07 -6.78
N MET A 174 9.36 9.70 -5.62
CA MET A 174 10.47 10.64 -5.41
C MET A 174 11.85 10.01 -5.59
N VAL A 175 11.98 8.70 -5.43
CA VAL A 175 13.25 7.98 -5.65
C VAL A 175 13.40 7.46 -7.08
N GLY A 176 12.44 7.78 -7.99
CA GLY A 176 12.52 7.43 -9.40
C GLY A 176 11.62 6.27 -9.84
N ALA A 177 10.69 5.85 -9.00
CA ALA A 177 9.70 4.81 -9.33
C ALA A 177 8.49 5.33 -10.15
N GLY A 178 8.58 6.54 -10.72
CA GLY A 178 7.55 7.11 -11.58
C GLY A 178 6.40 7.79 -10.84
N GLY A 179 5.47 8.38 -11.60
CA GLY A 179 4.28 9.05 -11.10
C GLY A 179 4.53 10.43 -10.50
N ILE A 180 3.53 10.95 -9.79
CA ILE A 180 3.51 12.33 -9.26
C ILE A 180 4.70 12.64 -8.34
N GLY A 181 5.29 11.63 -7.69
CA GLY A 181 6.44 11.80 -6.81
C GLY A 181 7.69 12.28 -7.55
N VAL A 182 7.91 11.88 -8.81
CA VAL A 182 9.03 12.37 -9.64
C VAL A 182 8.85 13.86 -9.89
N VAL A 183 7.67 14.26 -10.34
CA VAL A 183 7.34 15.66 -10.60
C VAL A 183 7.49 16.50 -9.34
N LEU A 184 6.96 16.04 -8.22
CA LEU A 184 7.10 16.71 -6.93
C LEU A 184 8.58 16.91 -6.56
N TRP A 185 9.40 15.90 -6.75
CA TRP A 185 10.83 15.97 -6.44
C TRP A 185 11.58 16.98 -7.33
N GLU A 186 11.28 16.99 -8.63
CA GLU A 186 11.88 17.91 -9.59
C GLU A 186 11.53 19.38 -9.28
N ILE A 187 10.25 19.66 -9.02
CA ILE A 187 9.74 20.99 -8.69
C ILE A 187 10.33 21.50 -7.37
N ILE A 188 10.40 20.63 -6.33
CA ILE A 188 11.02 21.01 -5.05
C ILE A 188 12.51 21.35 -5.24
N ARG A 189 13.25 20.57 -6.01
CA ARG A 189 14.66 20.84 -6.30
C ARG A 189 14.88 22.08 -7.16
N GLY A 190 13.87 22.43 -7.98
CA GLY A 190 13.83 23.65 -8.77
C GLY A 190 13.44 24.90 -7.96
N PHE A 191 13.14 24.77 -6.65
CA PHE A 191 12.67 25.84 -5.78
C PHE A 191 11.38 26.52 -6.28
N GLN A 192 10.55 25.79 -7.03
CA GLN A 192 9.26 26.25 -7.57
C GLN A 192 8.15 26.01 -6.54
N TYR A 193 8.07 26.90 -5.54
CA TYR A 193 7.20 26.67 -4.38
C TYR A 193 5.70 26.77 -4.72
N ALA A 194 5.30 27.64 -5.64
CA ALA A 194 3.89 27.76 -6.07
C ALA A 194 3.38 26.51 -6.79
N GLU A 195 4.20 25.91 -7.67
CA GLU A 195 3.89 24.64 -8.33
C GLU A 195 3.90 23.46 -7.33
N THR A 196 4.86 23.47 -6.38
CA THR A 196 4.90 22.49 -5.30
C THR A 196 3.58 22.48 -4.52
N CYS A 197 3.03 23.66 -4.22
CA CYS A 197 1.73 23.80 -3.56
C CYS A 197 0.61 23.18 -4.39
N ALA A 198 0.57 23.44 -5.70
CA ALA A 198 -0.44 22.88 -6.60
C ALA A 198 -0.39 21.35 -6.65
N VAL A 199 0.81 20.76 -6.78
CA VAL A 199 1.00 19.30 -6.78
C VAL A 199 0.59 18.69 -5.44
N MET A 200 0.96 19.29 -4.31
CA MET A 200 0.55 18.82 -2.99
C MET A 200 -0.97 18.85 -2.81
N LEU A 201 -1.66 19.90 -3.30
CA LEU A 201 -3.13 19.98 -3.26
C LEU A 201 -3.78 18.86 -4.09
N ILE A 202 -3.23 18.53 -5.27
CA ILE A 202 -3.72 17.43 -6.10
C ILE A 202 -3.54 16.10 -5.38
N ILE A 203 -2.39 15.86 -4.74
CA ILE A 203 -2.14 14.64 -3.95
C ILE A 203 -3.15 14.54 -2.81
N ILE A 204 -3.32 15.59 -2.02
CA ILE A 204 -4.26 15.63 -0.90
C ILE A 204 -5.69 15.37 -1.37
N ALA A 205 -6.14 16.04 -2.42
CA ALA A 205 -7.48 15.86 -2.97
C ALA A 205 -7.71 14.41 -3.43
N THR A 206 -6.74 13.83 -4.15
CA THR A 206 -6.84 12.46 -4.65
C THR A 206 -6.85 11.43 -3.51
N VAL A 207 -5.94 11.56 -2.55
CA VAL A 207 -5.89 10.66 -1.37
C VAL A 207 -7.20 10.76 -0.59
N THR A 208 -7.70 11.98 -0.33
CA THR A 208 -8.97 12.17 0.39
C THR A 208 -10.15 11.55 -0.35
N CYS A 209 -10.22 11.68 -1.68
CA CYS A 209 -11.26 11.04 -2.48
C CYS A 209 -11.21 9.51 -2.36
N ILE A 210 -10.02 8.92 -2.39
CA ILE A 210 -9.82 7.47 -2.26
C ILE A 210 -10.20 7.01 -0.84
N ASP A 211 -9.76 7.71 0.19
CA ASP A 211 -10.07 7.38 1.59
C ASP A 211 -11.62 7.41 1.82
N LEU A 212 -12.31 8.40 1.27
CA LEU A 212 -13.78 8.48 1.35
C LEU A 212 -14.48 7.36 0.58
N LEU A 213 -13.99 7.01 -0.62
CA LEU A 213 -14.54 5.93 -1.44
C LEU A 213 -14.35 4.58 -0.74
N SER A 214 -13.14 4.29 -0.26
CA SER A 214 -12.82 3.07 0.47
C SER A 214 -13.61 2.94 1.76
N ALA A 215 -13.80 4.04 2.49
CA ALA A 215 -14.63 4.06 3.71
C ALA A 215 -16.09 3.73 3.42
N ARG A 216 -16.65 4.20 2.27
CA ARG A 216 -18.01 3.83 1.85
C ARG A 216 -18.12 2.34 1.50
N ILE A 217 -17.14 1.82 0.76
CA ILE A 217 -17.11 0.39 0.39
C ILE A 217 -17.02 -0.48 1.64
N ARG A 218 -16.14 -0.15 2.59
CA ARG A 218 -16.01 -0.90 3.86
C ARG A 218 -17.32 -0.95 4.64
N ARG A 219 -18.06 0.17 4.75
CA ARG A 219 -19.36 0.21 5.44
C ARG A 219 -20.44 -0.63 4.77
N ALA A 220 -20.30 -0.91 3.49
CA ALA A 220 -21.23 -1.77 2.75
C ALA A 220 -20.88 -3.27 2.88
N LEU A 221 -19.65 -3.60 3.31
CA LEU A 221 -19.15 -4.97 3.46
C LEU A 221 -19.24 -5.51 4.89
N VAL A 222 -19.34 -4.62 5.86
CA VAL A 222 -19.46 -4.91 7.29
C VAL A 222 -20.77 -4.33 7.81
#